data_5af6207935d64661c0523cf5adec4596
#
_entry.id   5af6207935d64661c0523cf5adec4596
#
_cell.length_a   1.000
_cell.length_b   1.000
_cell.length_c   1.000
_cell.angle_alpha   90.00
_cell.angle_beta   90.00
_cell.angle_gamma   90.00
#
_symmetry.space_group_name_H-M   'P 1'
#
loop_
_entity.id
_entity.type
_entity.pdbx_description
1 polymer ?
#
loop_
_entity_poly.entity_id
_entity_poly.type
_entity_poly.pdbx_seq_one_letter_code
_entity_poly.pdbx_strand_id
1 'polypeptide(L)'
;MNAEFKINGKIIETKRLILRAFTQSDLKDFFEYASVKGVGEMAGWKHHESIEKSQEILSLFIEEDKTFAICLKESGKVIGSLGVEKYGLEDKLTEFNDYNGREIGYVLSKSYWGKGIMPEAVSAVIDYLFNELKFDFLLCGYYDFNAQSKRVQEKCGFKPYRKLIMETRMGTNEPGVLNLLLNPQKQLTLNFSHPETLIYNKE
;
A
#
# COMPACT_ATOMS: atom_id res chain seq x y z
N MET A 1 7.59 -12.87 -9.38
CA MET A 1 6.41 -13.54 -8.76
C MET A 1 5.92 -12.78 -7.53
N ASN A 2 4.64 -12.90 -7.23
CA ASN A 2 4.13 -12.46 -5.94
C ASN A 2 4.69 -13.35 -4.81
N ALA A 3 5.53 -12.79 -3.94
CA ALA A 3 6.03 -13.50 -2.75
C ALA A 3 4.88 -13.85 -1.81
N GLU A 4 4.97 -14.96 -1.09
CA GLU A 4 4.02 -15.23 -0.01
C GLU A 4 4.23 -14.23 1.13
N PHE A 5 3.13 -13.69 1.66
CA PHE A 5 3.18 -12.71 2.73
C PHE A 5 1.97 -12.85 3.67
N LYS A 6 2.26 -12.87 4.96
CA LYS A 6 1.34 -12.64 6.07
C LYS A 6 2.08 -11.90 7.18
N ILE A 7 1.36 -11.10 7.95
CA ILE A 7 1.92 -10.36 9.08
C ILE A 7 2.33 -11.32 10.20
N ASN A 8 1.55 -12.38 10.45
CA ASN A 8 1.86 -13.44 11.43
C ASN A 8 2.26 -12.88 12.81
N GLY A 9 1.53 -11.87 13.28
CA GLY A 9 1.80 -11.23 14.57
C GLY A 9 3.02 -10.31 14.60
N LYS A 10 3.68 -10.06 13.45
CA LYS A 10 4.79 -9.09 13.38
C LYS A 10 4.33 -7.71 13.82
N ILE A 11 5.09 -7.10 14.71
CA ILE A 11 4.96 -5.71 15.12
C ILE A 11 6.20 -4.96 14.62
N ILE A 12 5.98 -3.84 13.95
CA ILE A 12 7.04 -2.93 13.52
C ILE A 12 6.87 -1.62 14.27
N GLU A 13 7.90 -1.21 14.97
CA GLU A 13 7.89 0.04 15.73
C GLU A 13 8.79 1.09 15.07
N THR A 14 8.29 2.32 15.03
CA THR A 14 9.03 3.50 14.57
C THR A 14 9.14 4.53 15.70
N LYS A 15 9.58 5.74 15.39
CA LYS A 15 9.61 6.84 16.37
C LYS A 15 8.20 7.18 16.90
N ARG A 16 7.19 7.22 16.02
CA ARG A 16 5.83 7.69 16.35
C ARG A 16 4.76 6.62 16.23
N LEU A 17 5.06 5.47 15.55
CA LEU A 17 4.06 4.52 15.12
C LEU A 17 4.32 3.12 15.65
N ILE A 18 3.24 2.36 15.78
CA ILE A 18 3.21 0.90 15.86
C ILE A 18 2.43 0.39 14.66
N LEU A 19 3.05 -0.46 13.86
CA LEU A 19 2.43 -1.15 12.73
C LEU A 19 2.20 -2.60 13.15
N ARG A 20 0.95 -3.05 13.14
CA ARG A 20 0.52 -4.38 13.59
C ARG A 20 -0.66 -4.89 12.76
N ALA A 21 -0.99 -6.16 12.85
CA ALA A 21 -2.24 -6.66 12.30
C ALA A 21 -3.44 -5.91 12.88
N PHE A 22 -4.51 -5.79 12.07
CA PHE A 22 -5.79 -5.29 12.56
C PHE A 22 -6.44 -6.27 13.53
N THR A 23 -7.27 -5.73 14.43
CA THR A 23 -8.12 -6.49 15.37
C THR A 23 -9.56 -5.96 15.29
N GLN A 24 -10.51 -6.71 15.80
CA GLN A 24 -11.93 -6.28 15.82
C GLN A 24 -12.14 -5.00 16.64
N SER A 25 -11.30 -4.74 17.64
CA SER A 25 -11.37 -3.52 18.46
C SER A 25 -11.02 -2.24 17.68
N ASP A 26 -10.40 -2.36 16.50
CA ASP A 26 -10.00 -1.22 15.68
C ASP A 26 -11.15 -0.63 14.83
N LEU A 27 -12.34 -1.26 14.84
CA LEU A 27 -13.46 -0.89 13.99
C LEU A 27 -13.83 0.59 14.09
N LYS A 28 -13.88 1.14 15.29
CA LYS A 28 -14.27 2.54 15.51
C LYS A 28 -13.27 3.50 14.86
N ASP A 29 -11.99 3.29 15.09
CA ASP A 29 -10.92 4.11 14.51
C ASP A 29 -10.84 3.94 13.00
N PHE A 30 -11.04 2.71 12.50
CA PHE A 30 -11.09 2.42 11.07
C PHE A 30 -12.23 3.16 10.40
N PHE A 31 -13.45 3.07 10.94
CA PHE A 31 -14.60 3.79 10.40
C PHE A 31 -14.39 5.31 10.44
N GLU A 32 -13.82 5.84 11.53
CA GLU A 32 -13.57 7.28 11.67
C GLU A 32 -12.77 7.84 10.49
N TYR A 33 -11.68 7.17 10.05
CA TYR A 33 -10.93 7.70 8.92
C TYR A 33 -11.47 7.25 7.55
N ALA A 34 -12.02 6.05 7.45
CA ALA A 34 -12.50 5.51 6.19
C ALA A 34 -13.81 6.15 5.71
N SER A 35 -14.61 6.73 6.62
CA SER A 35 -15.84 7.45 6.30
C SER A 35 -15.61 8.90 5.85
N VAL A 36 -14.38 9.42 5.97
CA VAL A 36 -14.08 10.79 5.56
C VAL A 36 -13.98 10.88 4.05
N LYS A 37 -14.86 11.67 3.44
CA LYS A 37 -14.83 11.92 1.99
C LYS A 37 -13.47 12.47 1.53
N GLY A 38 -12.94 11.91 0.47
CA GLY A 38 -11.62 12.23 -0.07
C GLY A 38 -10.49 11.40 0.50
N VAL A 39 -10.74 10.50 1.48
CA VAL A 39 -9.74 9.55 1.97
C VAL A 39 -9.71 8.32 1.06
N GLY A 40 -10.82 7.63 0.92
CA GLY A 40 -10.94 6.44 0.07
C GLY A 40 -10.77 6.75 -1.41
N GLU A 41 -11.32 7.86 -1.86
CA GLU A 41 -11.27 8.29 -3.26
C GLU A 41 -9.83 8.48 -3.75
N MET A 42 -8.92 8.94 -2.88
CA MET A 42 -7.49 9.02 -3.21
C MET A 42 -6.82 7.65 -3.41
N ALA A 43 -7.45 6.58 -2.94
CA ALA A 43 -6.98 5.21 -3.10
C ALA A 43 -7.88 4.38 -4.04
N GLY A 44 -8.82 5.02 -4.76
CA GLY A 44 -9.67 4.39 -5.76
C GLY A 44 -10.91 3.68 -5.21
N TRP A 45 -11.33 3.98 -3.97
CA TRP A 45 -12.56 3.44 -3.39
C TRP A 45 -13.40 4.54 -2.73
N LYS A 46 -14.73 4.35 -2.71
CA LYS A 46 -15.67 5.27 -2.09
C LYS A 46 -15.53 5.22 -0.57
N HIS A 47 -15.53 6.38 0.10
CA HIS A 47 -15.54 6.44 1.57
C HIS A 47 -16.67 5.56 2.14
N HIS A 48 -16.45 5.00 3.32
CA HIS A 48 -17.43 4.11 3.95
C HIS A 48 -18.64 4.91 4.44
N GLU A 49 -19.82 4.58 3.94
CA GLU A 49 -21.05 5.29 4.26
C GLU A 49 -21.69 4.75 5.56
N SER A 50 -21.23 3.60 6.04
CA SER A 50 -21.72 3.01 7.28
C SER A 50 -20.62 2.23 8.01
N ILE A 51 -20.85 1.99 9.32
CA ILE A 51 -19.92 1.21 10.14
C ILE A 51 -19.93 -0.27 9.74
N GLU A 52 -21.06 -0.77 9.23
CA GLU A 52 -21.20 -2.14 8.73
C GLU A 52 -20.27 -2.37 7.54
N LYS A 53 -20.15 -1.37 6.63
CA LYS A 53 -19.18 -1.44 5.53
C LYS A 53 -17.75 -1.50 6.05
N SER A 54 -17.42 -0.73 7.07
CA SER A 54 -16.11 -0.82 7.71
C SER A 54 -15.89 -2.17 8.39
N GLN A 55 -16.90 -2.72 9.04
CA GLN A 55 -16.81 -4.05 9.66
C GLN A 55 -16.51 -5.15 8.64
N GLU A 56 -17.20 -5.11 7.49
CA GLU A 56 -16.95 -6.04 6.38
C GLU A 56 -15.48 -5.99 5.92
N ILE A 57 -14.96 -4.80 5.63
CA ILE A 57 -13.58 -4.63 5.16
C ILE A 57 -12.56 -4.96 6.25
N LEU A 58 -12.84 -4.60 7.52
CA LEU A 58 -12.00 -4.95 8.64
C LEU A 58 -11.87 -6.47 8.81
N SER A 59 -12.98 -7.20 8.63
CA SER A 59 -12.97 -8.66 8.69
C SER A 59 -12.07 -9.27 7.62
N LEU A 60 -12.09 -8.73 6.40
CA LEU A 60 -11.17 -9.13 5.34
C LEU A 60 -9.70 -8.84 5.70
N PHE A 61 -9.40 -7.67 6.25
CA PHE A 61 -8.03 -7.33 6.68
C PHE A 61 -7.50 -8.31 7.75
N ILE A 62 -8.36 -8.72 8.68
CA ILE A 62 -7.99 -9.69 9.72
C ILE A 62 -7.79 -11.09 9.14
N GLU A 63 -8.68 -11.55 8.26
CA GLU A 63 -8.61 -12.88 7.63
C GLU A 63 -7.40 -13.02 6.71
N GLU A 64 -7.17 -12.03 5.86
CA GLU A 64 -6.07 -12.04 4.89
C GLU A 64 -4.70 -11.82 5.55
N ASP A 65 -4.65 -11.15 6.71
CA ASP A 65 -3.44 -10.90 7.50
C ASP A 65 -2.28 -10.28 6.70
N LYS A 66 -2.60 -9.36 5.78
CA LYS A 66 -1.62 -8.70 4.89
C LYS A 66 -1.62 -7.18 4.99
N THR A 67 -2.54 -6.60 5.78
CA THR A 67 -2.70 -5.15 5.95
C THR A 67 -2.38 -4.74 7.37
N PHE A 68 -1.35 -3.91 7.54
CA PHE A 68 -0.98 -3.32 8.82
C PHE A 68 -1.93 -2.19 9.20
N ALA A 69 -2.40 -2.16 10.44
CA ALA A 69 -2.94 -0.99 11.09
C ALA A 69 -1.78 -0.04 11.44
N ILE A 70 -1.92 1.23 11.09
CA ILE A 70 -0.97 2.28 11.48
C ILE A 70 -1.48 2.94 12.76
N CYS A 71 -0.86 2.63 13.89
CA CYS A 71 -1.26 3.12 15.22
C CYS A 71 -0.30 4.21 15.70
N LEU A 72 -0.83 5.28 16.30
CA LEU A 72 -0.01 6.25 17.01
C LEU A 72 0.48 5.67 18.35
N LYS A 73 1.76 5.72 18.63
CA LYS A 73 2.32 5.28 19.95
C LYS A 73 1.74 6.04 21.14
N GLU A 74 1.51 7.33 20.96
CA GLU A 74 1.04 8.22 22.03
C GLU A 74 -0.35 7.85 22.54
N SER A 75 -1.26 7.44 21.63
CA SER A 75 -2.67 7.22 21.98
C SER A 75 -3.18 5.80 21.73
N GLY A 76 -2.42 4.97 21.02
CA GLY A 76 -2.86 3.68 20.54
C GLY A 76 -3.86 3.75 19.39
N LYS A 77 -4.27 4.96 18.95
CA LYS A 77 -5.30 5.18 17.92
C LYS A 77 -4.83 4.69 16.57
N VAL A 78 -5.67 3.93 15.88
CA VAL A 78 -5.45 3.57 14.47
C VAL A 78 -5.83 4.76 13.58
N ILE A 79 -4.86 5.20 12.78
CA ILE A 79 -5.00 6.40 11.94
C ILE A 79 -4.86 6.12 10.44
N GLY A 80 -4.65 4.87 10.06
CA GLY A 80 -4.48 4.48 8.67
C GLY A 80 -4.19 2.99 8.51
N SER A 81 -3.98 2.59 7.28
CA SER A 81 -3.66 1.22 6.89
C SER A 81 -2.54 1.17 5.86
N LEU A 82 -1.75 0.10 5.86
CA LEU A 82 -0.72 -0.19 4.88
C LEU A 82 -0.78 -1.67 4.50
N GLY A 83 -1.19 -1.97 3.27
CA GLY A 83 -1.29 -3.31 2.72
C GLY A 83 -0.02 -3.71 1.97
N VAL A 84 0.34 -5.00 2.08
CA VAL A 84 1.37 -5.67 1.28
C VAL A 84 0.64 -6.62 0.33
N GLU A 85 0.18 -6.06 -0.78
CA GLU A 85 -0.77 -6.68 -1.68
C GLU A 85 -0.07 -7.51 -2.77
N LYS A 86 -0.81 -8.45 -3.37
CA LYS A 86 -0.38 -9.01 -4.65
C LYS A 86 -0.45 -7.93 -5.71
N TYR A 87 0.56 -7.85 -6.59
CA TYR A 87 0.43 -7.01 -7.77
C TYR A 87 -0.31 -7.79 -8.86
N GLY A 88 -1.40 -7.24 -9.38
CA GLY A 88 -2.29 -7.90 -10.35
C GLY A 88 -1.81 -7.80 -11.81
N LEU A 89 -0.51 -7.69 -12.05
CA LEU A 89 0.09 -7.47 -13.37
C LEU A 89 1.13 -8.55 -13.73
N GLU A 90 1.09 -9.73 -13.13
CA GLU A 90 2.10 -10.78 -13.34
C GLU A 90 2.23 -11.17 -14.81
N ASP A 91 1.10 -11.27 -15.52
CA ASP A 91 1.08 -11.61 -16.96
C ASP A 91 1.67 -10.51 -17.85
N LYS A 92 1.77 -9.29 -17.36
CA LYS A 92 2.24 -8.11 -18.09
C LYS A 92 3.64 -7.66 -17.69
N LEU A 93 4.08 -8.02 -16.51
CA LEU A 93 5.38 -7.66 -15.93
C LEU A 93 6.26 -8.90 -15.83
N THR A 94 6.43 -9.60 -16.96
CA THR A 94 7.15 -10.88 -17.04
C THR A 94 8.63 -10.79 -16.64
N GLU A 95 9.22 -9.58 -16.67
CA GLU A 95 10.56 -9.31 -16.19
C GLU A 95 10.77 -9.60 -14.70
N PHE A 96 9.69 -9.74 -13.93
CA PHE A 96 9.75 -10.10 -12.50
C PHE A 96 9.48 -11.58 -12.20
N ASN A 97 9.32 -12.42 -13.21
CA ASN A 97 8.92 -13.84 -13.00
C ASN A 97 9.91 -14.63 -12.12
N ASP A 98 11.19 -14.29 -12.18
CA ASP A 98 12.24 -14.94 -11.38
C ASP A 98 12.53 -14.23 -10.05
N TYR A 99 11.77 -13.18 -9.73
CA TYR A 99 11.98 -12.34 -8.57
C TYR A 99 10.76 -12.31 -7.65
N ASN A 100 10.99 -12.17 -6.35
CA ASN A 100 9.94 -12.11 -5.32
C ASN A 100 9.63 -10.66 -4.96
N GLY A 101 8.37 -10.26 -5.13
CA GLY A 101 7.95 -8.91 -4.79
C GLY A 101 6.48 -8.81 -4.42
N ARG A 102 6.07 -7.62 -4.05
CA ARG A 102 4.69 -7.26 -3.70
C ARG A 102 4.40 -5.81 -4.07
N GLU A 103 3.13 -5.45 -4.08
CA GLU A 103 2.68 -4.07 -4.20
C GLU A 103 2.36 -3.50 -2.81
N ILE A 104 2.81 -2.27 -2.53
CA ILE A 104 2.43 -1.54 -1.32
C ILE A 104 1.28 -0.61 -1.64
N GLY A 105 0.20 -0.72 -0.86
CA GLY A 105 -0.93 0.20 -0.86
C GLY A 105 -1.13 0.81 0.52
N TYR A 106 -1.56 2.07 0.61
CA TYR A 106 -1.76 2.72 1.91
C TYR A 106 -2.85 3.79 1.89
N VAL A 107 -3.42 4.02 3.04
CA VAL A 107 -4.39 5.07 3.33
C VAL A 107 -4.08 5.68 4.70
N LEU A 108 -4.25 6.99 4.83
CA LEU A 108 -4.05 7.73 6.07
C LEU A 108 -5.23 8.66 6.34
N SER A 109 -5.66 8.72 7.57
CA SER A 109 -6.62 9.72 8.05
C SER A 109 -6.20 11.12 7.63
N LYS A 110 -7.14 11.89 7.08
CA LYS A 110 -6.91 13.21 6.50
C LYS A 110 -6.26 14.19 7.50
N SER A 111 -6.60 14.07 8.77
CA SER A 111 -6.05 14.91 9.86
C SER A 111 -4.53 14.73 10.07
N TYR A 112 -3.96 13.68 9.51
CA TYR A 112 -2.52 13.35 9.64
C TYR A 112 -1.73 13.56 8.34
N TRP A 113 -2.37 14.06 7.29
CA TRP A 113 -1.67 14.38 6.03
C TRP A 113 -0.64 15.50 6.23
N GLY A 114 0.40 15.50 5.41
CA GLY A 114 1.46 16.51 5.45
C GLY A 114 2.45 16.40 6.63
N LYS A 115 2.21 15.51 7.62
CA LYS A 115 3.00 15.38 8.85
C LYS A 115 4.15 14.35 8.76
N GLY A 116 4.42 13.79 7.58
CA GLY A 116 5.47 12.78 7.39
C GLY A 116 5.18 11.40 8.01
N ILE A 117 3.94 11.15 8.43
CA ILE A 117 3.52 9.88 9.04
C ILE A 117 3.61 8.73 8.03
N MET A 118 3.02 8.89 6.83
CA MET A 118 3.01 7.81 5.84
C MET A 118 4.42 7.45 5.33
N PRO A 119 5.32 8.39 5.01
CA PRO A 119 6.71 8.04 4.68
C PRO A 119 7.41 7.26 5.80
N GLU A 120 7.17 7.59 7.09
CA GLU A 120 7.73 6.86 8.22
C GLU A 120 7.21 5.40 8.26
N ALA A 121 5.90 5.20 8.09
CA ALA A 121 5.29 3.87 8.05
C ALA A 121 5.79 3.03 6.86
N VAL A 122 5.77 3.61 5.66
CA VAL A 122 6.20 2.92 4.43
C VAL A 122 7.67 2.54 4.49
N SER A 123 8.56 3.44 4.95
CA SER A 123 9.99 3.13 5.09
C SER A 123 10.24 1.97 6.06
N ALA A 124 9.53 1.93 7.19
CA ALA A 124 9.68 0.85 8.16
C ALA A 124 9.21 -0.51 7.61
N VAL A 125 8.13 -0.53 6.81
CA VAL A 125 7.67 -1.75 6.15
C VAL A 125 8.65 -2.17 5.04
N ILE A 126 9.18 -1.24 4.24
CA ILE A 126 10.24 -1.53 3.25
C ILE A 126 11.44 -2.20 3.91
N ASP A 127 11.92 -1.64 5.02
CA ASP A 127 13.06 -2.21 5.76
C ASP A 127 12.77 -3.65 6.21
N TYR A 128 11.57 -3.92 6.73
CA TYR A 128 11.13 -5.26 7.09
C TYR A 128 11.10 -6.22 5.89
N LEU A 129 10.46 -5.81 4.79
CA LEU A 129 10.30 -6.64 3.60
C LEU A 129 11.66 -6.96 2.93
N PHE A 130 12.56 -5.98 2.86
CA PHE A 130 13.87 -6.17 2.24
C PHE A 130 14.89 -6.85 3.14
N ASN A 131 14.95 -6.47 4.42
CA ASN A 131 16.00 -6.92 5.32
C ASN A 131 15.67 -8.23 6.04
N GLU A 132 14.38 -8.47 6.39
CA GLU A 132 13.97 -9.70 7.06
C GLU A 132 13.41 -10.73 6.06
N LEU A 133 12.46 -10.34 5.20
CA LEU A 133 11.80 -11.24 4.25
C LEU A 133 12.54 -11.40 2.92
N LYS A 134 13.59 -10.60 2.69
CA LYS A 134 14.46 -10.69 1.52
C LYS A 134 13.73 -10.55 0.17
N PHE A 135 12.69 -9.73 0.13
CA PHE A 135 12.03 -9.40 -1.14
C PHE A 135 13.02 -8.74 -2.11
N ASP A 136 12.81 -8.96 -3.40
CA ASP A 136 13.68 -8.46 -4.46
C ASP A 136 13.26 -7.06 -4.92
N PHE A 137 11.96 -6.83 -4.95
CA PHE A 137 11.39 -5.55 -5.38
C PHE A 137 10.05 -5.26 -4.69
N LEU A 138 9.65 -4.00 -4.75
CA LEU A 138 8.33 -3.54 -4.35
C LEU A 138 7.77 -2.63 -5.44
N LEU A 139 6.46 -2.77 -5.68
CA LEU A 139 5.68 -1.89 -6.54
C LEU A 139 4.80 -0.98 -5.69
N CYS A 140 4.46 0.19 -6.21
CA CYS A 140 3.49 1.08 -5.59
C CYS A 140 2.87 1.98 -6.65
N GLY A 141 1.56 1.89 -6.85
CA GLY A 141 0.83 2.72 -7.79
C GLY A 141 0.30 4.01 -7.17
N TYR A 142 0.14 5.06 -7.98
CA TYR A 142 -0.63 6.25 -7.62
C TYR A 142 -1.38 6.80 -8.83
N TYR A 143 -2.55 7.38 -8.60
CA TYR A 143 -3.31 8.12 -9.61
C TYR A 143 -2.68 9.51 -9.85
N ASP A 144 -2.68 9.99 -11.08
CA ASP A 144 -2.05 11.28 -11.45
C ASP A 144 -2.59 12.46 -10.63
N PHE A 145 -3.86 12.41 -10.21
CA PHE A 145 -4.45 13.41 -9.33
C PHE A 145 -3.95 13.34 -7.87
N ASN A 146 -3.32 12.23 -7.45
CA ASN A 146 -2.87 12.03 -6.07
C ASN A 146 -1.41 12.42 -5.86
N ALA A 147 -1.13 13.73 -5.93
CA ALA A 147 0.22 14.27 -5.71
C ALA A 147 0.80 13.95 -4.32
N GLN A 148 -0.05 13.64 -3.33
CA GLN A 148 0.38 13.28 -1.98
C GLN A 148 0.99 11.90 -1.96
N SER A 149 0.34 10.90 -2.60
CA SER A 149 0.87 9.55 -2.74
C SER A 149 2.19 9.57 -3.53
N LYS A 150 2.25 10.33 -4.64
CA LYS A 150 3.49 10.53 -5.39
C LYS A 150 4.65 10.97 -4.48
N ARG A 151 4.44 12.01 -3.65
CA ARG A 151 5.47 12.53 -2.74
C ARG A 151 5.88 11.52 -1.66
N VAL A 152 4.96 10.69 -1.16
CA VAL A 152 5.30 9.61 -0.23
C VAL A 152 6.24 8.62 -0.90
N GLN A 153 5.90 8.16 -2.10
CA GLN A 153 6.69 7.20 -2.86
C GLN A 153 8.09 7.74 -3.20
N GLU A 154 8.18 8.99 -3.65
CA GLU A 154 9.47 9.67 -3.91
C GLU A 154 10.36 9.72 -2.66
N LYS A 155 9.78 10.05 -1.48
CA LYS A 155 10.51 10.08 -0.20
C LYS A 155 10.98 8.72 0.27
N CYS A 156 10.28 7.66 -0.12
CA CYS A 156 10.63 6.27 0.19
C CYS A 156 11.55 5.63 -0.87
N GLY A 157 11.99 6.40 -1.89
CA GLY A 157 12.96 5.94 -2.86
C GLY A 157 12.40 5.26 -4.10
N PHE A 158 11.07 5.13 -4.21
CA PHE A 158 10.43 4.59 -5.41
C PHE A 158 10.72 5.45 -6.63
N LYS A 159 10.88 4.81 -7.80
CA LYS A 159 11.13 5.46 -9.08
C LYS A 159 10.02 5.14 -10.07
N PRO A 160 9.63 6.09 -10.95
CA PRO A 160 8.66 5.82 -12.01
C PRO A 160 9.09 4.63 -12.88
N TYR A 161 8.15 3.72 -13.12
CA TYR A 161 8.43 2.49 -13.86
C TYR A 161 7.50 2.32 -15.08
N ARG A 162 6.19 2.36 -14.87
CA ARG A 162 5.19 2.24 -15.95
C ARG A 162 4.07 3.25 -15.80
N LYS A 163 3.52 3.72 -16.93
CA LYS A 163 2.23 4.42 -16.93
C LYS A 163 1.11 3.39 -16.90
N LEU A 164 0.06 3.68 -16.16
CA LEU A 164 -1.11 2.83 -16.01
C LEU A 164 -2.38 3.58 -16.33
N ILE A 165 -3.38 2.86 -16.82
CA ILE A 165 -4.79 3.21 -16.66
C ILE A 165 -5.34 2.23 -15.64
N MET A 166 -5.77 2.72 -14.49
CA MET A 166 -6.22 1.92 -13.35
C MET A 166 -7.73 2.05 -13.18
N GLU A 167 -8.43 0.93 -13.21
CA GLU A 167 -9.84 0.91 -12.84
C GLU A 167 -9.98 1.10 -11.33
N THR A 168 -10.84 2.03 -10.93
CA THR A 168 -11.17 2.26 -9.53
C THR A 168 -12.36 1.39 -9.11
N ARG A 169 -12.49 1.10 -7.82
CA ARG A 169 -13.70 0.45 -7.28
C ARG A 169 -14.96 1.33 -7.35
N MET A 170 -14.83 2.54 -7.88
CA MET A 170 -15.95 3.44 -8.19
C MET A 170 -16.38 3.34 -9.66
N GLY A 171 -15.77 2.45 -10.45
CA GLY A 171 -16.10 2.22 -11.86
C GLY A 171 -15.54 3.28 -12.81
N THR A 172 -14.52 4.03 -12.41
CA THR A 172 -13.81 4.99 -13.29
C THR A 172 -12.45 4.44 -13.66
N ASN A 173 -11.97 4.84 -14.84
CA ASN A 173 -10.61 4.55 -15.32
C ASN A 173 -9.75 5.80 -15.18
N GLU A 174 -8.73 5.73 -14.33
CA GLU A 174 -7.89 6.87 -13.98
C GLU A 174 -6.44 6.65 -14.44
N PRO A 175 -5.83 7.67 -15.07
CA PRO A 175 -4.41 7.61 -15.37
C PRO A 175 -3.58 7.65 -14.10
N GLY A 176 -2.42 6.98 -14.14
CA GLY A 176 -1.50 6.95 -13.03
C GLY A 176 -0.15 6.35 -13.38
N VAL A 177 0.67 6.18 -12.38
CA VAL A 177 2.03 5.66 -12.51
C VAL A 177 2.23 4.53 -11.53
N LEU A 178 2.76 3.43 -12.02
CA LEU A 178 3.36 2.37 -11.20
C LEU A 178 4.81 2.71 -10.97
N ASN A 179 5.19 2.83 -9.72
CA ASN A 179 6.57 3.02 -9.30
C ASN A 179 7.17 1.69 -8.84
N LEU A 180 8.49 1.59 -8.99
CA LEU A 180 9.30 0.44 -8.61
C LEU A 180 10.35 0.86 -7.58
N LEU A 181 10.58 -0.01 -6.59
CA LEU A 181 11.72 0.05 -5.69
C LEU A 181 12.42 -1.31 -5.68
N LEU A 182 13.67 -1.34 -6.09
CA LEU A 182 14.52 -2.53 -6.05
C LEU A 182 15.22 -2.63 -4.70
N ASN A 183 15.39 -3.86 -4.21
CA ASN A 183 16.19 -4.10 -3.02
C ASN A 183 17.67 -3.77 -3.30
N PRO A 184 18.23 -2.75 -2.64
CA PRO A 184 19.60 -2.30 -2.93
C PRO A 184 20.69 -3.33 -2.54
N GLN A 185 20.33 -4.35 -1.77
CA GLN A 185 21.23 -5.42 -1.38
C GLN A 185 21.30 -6.57 -2.41
N LYS A 186 20.50 -6.49 -3.48
CA LYS A 186 20.41 -7.52 -4.51
C LYS A 186 20.77 -6.96 -5.89
N GLN A 187 21.49 -7.76 -6.67
CA GLN A 187 21.73 -7.46 -8.08
C GLN A 187 20.60 -8.11 -8.91
N LEU A 188 19.69 -7.27 -9.38
CA LEU A 188 18.63 -7.72 -10.29
C LEU A 188 19.00 -7.32 -11.73
N THR A 189 18.97 -8.28 -12.64
CA THR A 189 19.11 -8.02 -14.07
C THR A 189 17.72 -7.99 -14.68
N LEU A 190 17.13 -6.81 -14.78
CA LEU A 190 15.82 -6.61 -15.37
C LEU A 190 15.96 -6.18 -16.83
N ASN A 191 15.41 -6.95 -17.74
CA ASN A 191 15.29 -6.58 -19.15
C ASN A 191 13.99 -5.79 -19.33
N PHE A 192 14.10 -4.47 -19.27
CA PHE A 192 12.96 -3.58 -19.49
C PHE A 192 12.54 -3.58 -20.95
N SER A 193 11.58 -4.41 -21.30
CA SER A 193 10.94 -4.39 -22.62
C SER A 193 9.71 -3.48 -22.57
N HIS A 194 9.78 -2.38 -23.31
CA HIS A 194 8.71 -1.48 -23.77
C HIS A 194 8.11 -0.41 -22.81
N PRO A 195 7.91 0.81 -23.36
CA PRO A 195 7.30 1.94 -22.65
C PRO A 195 5.76 1.99 -22.75
N GLU A 196 5.09 0.88 -22.97
CA GLU A 196 3.63 0.88 -23.16
C GLU A 196 2.85 1.19 -21.88
N THR A 197 1.77 1.94 -22.03
CA THR A 197 0.80 2.18 -20.93
C THR A 197 0.03 0.88 -20.69
N LEU A 198 0.07 0.37 -19.47
CA LEU A 198 -0.63 -0.84 -19.09
C LEU A 198 -2.04 -0.51 -18.55
N ILE A 199 -3.01 -1.36 -18.88
CA ILE A 199 -4.34 -1.32 -18.24
C ILE A 199 -4.29 -2.24 -17.04
N TYR A 200 -4.63 -1.71 -15.88
CA TYR A 200 -4.62 -2.40 -14.60
C TYR A 200 -5.98 -2.39 -13.94
N ASN A 201 -6.61 -3.55 -13.86
CA ASN A 201 -7.85 -3.77 -13.14
C ASN A 201 -7.48 -4.39 -11.79
N LYS A 202 -7.71 -3.68 -10.70
CA LYS A 202 -7.44 -4.17 -9.36
C LYS A 202 -8.66 -4.99 -8.93
N GLU A 203 -8.50 -6.32 -8.83
CA GLU A 203 -9.51 -7.23 -8.27
C GLU A 203 -9.85 -6.90 -6.80
#